data_7bc7f21d65af814fcc20b8a9b4270ebf
#
_entry.id   7bc7f21d65af814fcc20b8a9b4270ebf
#
_cell.length_a   1.000
_cell.length_b   1.000
_cell.length_c   1.000
_cell.angle_alpha   90.00
_cell.angle_beta   90.00
_cell.angle_gamma   90.00
#
_symmetry.space_group_name_H-M   'P 1'
#
loop_
_entity.id
_entity.type
_entity.pdbx_description
1 polymer ?
#
loop_
_entity_poly.entity_id
_entity_poly.type
_entity_poly.pdbx_seq_one_letter_code
_entity_poly.pdbx_strand_id
1 'polypeptide(L)'
;MLEKILRSESGNVHYWISNTIRKESLSLFFLHGLTASHDLFVNQIGYFEKDYNVIVWDAPAHGMSRPYRGFSYEKVANDVIKILKENKIDSAVLIGQSMGGYIAQSVIKRFPEYVKAFVSIDSTPFGEKYYSKIDRWILKHIEGMSKLYPDKSLRKAIAKQNTNSKHAYENMYNMLSVYDKDELCHLMAIGYAGFMEDNCNLQINCPTLLLVGEKDNTGKVRQYNKAWSNEINVPITWIRDAAHNSNDDQPEQVNRCIKEFLLGIAE
;
A
#
# COMPACT_ATOMS: atom_id res chain seq x y z
N MET A 1 -15.56 -12.28 4.41
CA MET A 1 -15.64 -11.16 3.45
C MET A 1 -16.33 -11.60 2.16
N LEU A 2 -16.99 -10.68 1.46
CA LEU A 2 -17.63 -10.90 0.16
C LEU A 2 -16.68 -10.43 -0.96
N GLU A 3 -16.35 -11.32 -1.90
CA GLU A 3 -15.61 -10.97 -3.10
C GLU A 3 -16.51 -10.21 -4.09
N LYS A 4 -15.98 -9.14 -4.67
CA LYS A 4 -16.60 -8.33 -5.72
C LYS A 4 -15.60 -7.98 -6.81
N ILE A 5 -16.11 -7.58 -7.97
CA ILE A 5 -15.30 -7.20 -9.10
C ILE A 5 -15.78 -5.84 -9.62
N LEU A 6 -14.91 -4.83 -9.54
CA LEU A 6 -15.09 -3.59 -10.27
C LEU A 6 -14.70 -3.82 -11.74
N ARG A 7 -15.64 -3.60 -12.65
CA ARG A 7 -15.37 -3.67 -14.09
C ARG A 7 -14.97 -2.30 -14.62
N SER A 8 -13.77 -2.19 -15.17
CA SER A 8 -13.29 -0.97 -15.79
C SER A 8 -12.81 -1.22 -17.23
N GLU A 9 -12.67 -0.17 -18.01
CA GLU A 9 -12.13 -0.25 -19.38
C GLU A 9 -10.67 -0.75 -19.42
N SER A 10 -9.93 -0.55 -18.33
CA SER A 10 -8.54 -0.98 -18.19
C SER A 10 -8.40 -2.45 -17.78
N GLY A 11 -9.41 -3.04 -17.15
CA GLY A 11 -9.42 -4.42 -16.66
C GLY A 11 -10.35 -4.59 -15.46
N ASN A 12 -10.47 -5.81 -14.99
CA ASN A 12 -11.24 -6.13 -13.79
C ASN A 12 -10.39 -5.90 -12.55
N VAL A 13 -10.97 -5.30 -11.51
CA VAL A 13 -10.31 -5.12 -10.21
C VAL A 13 -11.07 -5.94 -9.18
N HIS A 14 -10.40 -6.96 -8.62
CA HIS A 14 -10.94 -7.81 -7.58
C HIS A 14 -10.75 -7.16 -6.21
N TYR A 15 -11.81 -7.15 -5.41
CA TYR A 15 -11.76 -6.65 -4.04
C TYR A 15 -12.69 -7.45 -3.12
N TRP A 16 -12.38 -7.46 -1.86
CA TRP A 16 -13.16 -8.11 -0.81
C TRP A 16 -13.63 -7.08 0.18
N ILE A 17 -14.87 -7.19 0.58
CA ILE A 17 -15.52 -6.26 1.50
C ILE A 17 -16.24 -7.02 2.60
N SER A 18 -16.37 -6.44 3.78
CA SER A 18 -17.17 -7.00 4.88
C SER A 18 -18.57 -7.40 4.40
N ASN A 19 -19.05 -8.56 4.81
CA ASN A 19 -20.34 -9.11 4.35
C ASN A 19 -21.53 -8.17 4.57
N THR A 20 -21.46 -7.34 5.62
CA THR A 20 -22.45 -6.33 5.93
C THR A 20 -21.76 -5.01 6.20
N ILE A 21 -22.11 -3.96 5.45
CA ILE A 21 -21.65 -2.60 5.68
C ILE A 21 -22.54 -1.94 6.74
N ARG A 22 -21.89 -1.54 7.84
CA ARG A 22 -22.51 -0.83 8.97
C ARG A 22 -22.31 0.67 8.78
N LYS A 23 -23.38 1.42 8.67
CA LYS A 23 -23.33 2.87 8.40
C LYS A 23 -22.61 3.66 9.48
N GLU A 24 -22.75 3.22 10.73
CA GLU A 24 -22.17 3.90 11.90
C GLU A 24 -20.70 3.54 12.15
N SER A 25 -20.15 2.57 11.41
CA SER A 25 -18.77 2.14 11.57
C SER A 25 -17.86 2.75 10.51
N LEU A 26 -16.65 3.12 10.90
CA LEU A 26 -15.62 3.56 9.95
C LEU A 26 -15.35 2.47 8.90
N SER A 27 -15.10 2.90 7.69
CA SER A 27 -14.67 2.02 6.60
C SER A 27 -13.14 2.12 6.46
N LEU A 28 -12.46 0.98 6.50
CA LEU A 28 -11.01 0.85 6.38
C LEU A 28 -10.70 0.23 5.03
N PHE A 29 -9.97 0.93 4.18
CA PHE A 29 -9.53 0.40 2.90
C PHE A 29 -8.02 0.11 2.94
N PHE A 30 -7.66 -1.15 2.94
CA PHE A 30 -6.28 -1.62 2.95
C PHE A 30 -5.74 -1.73 1.52
N LEU A 31 -4.65 -1.04 1.25
CA LEU A 31 -4.00 -0.90 -0.04
C LEU A 31 -2.60 -1.51 0.05
N HIS A 32 -2.39 -2.65 -0.60
CA HIS A 32 -1.13 -3.40 -0.50
C HIS A 32 0.01 -2.79 -1.32
N GLY A 33 1.23 -3.23 -1.03
CA GLY A 33 2.46 -2.83 -1.69
C GLY A 33 2.66 -3.45 -3.07
N LEU A 34 3.69 -2.98 -3.75
CA LEU A 34 4.08 -3.47 -5.06
C LEU A 34 4.36 -4.98 -5.01
N THR A 35 3.88 -5.71 -6.01
CA THR A 35 4.01 -7.17 -6.16
C THR A 35 3.31 -8.04 -5.12
N ALA A 36 2.61 -7.42 -4.16
CA ALA A 36 1.79 -8.10 -3.17
C ALA A 36 0.32 -8.33 -3.66
N SER A 37 -0.53 -8.80 -2.78
CA SER A 37 -1.97 -8.99 -2.96
C SER A 37 -2.71 -8.65 -1.67
N HIS A 38 -4.03 -8.84 -1.64
CA HIS A 38 -4.84 -8.73 -0.42
C HIS A 38 -4.35 -9.63 0.72
N ASP A 39 -3.64 -10.72 0.43
CA ASP A 39 -3.08 -11.65 1.41
C ASP A 39 -2.06 -10.99 2.36
N LEU A 40 -1.49 -9.85 1.96
CA LEU A 40 -0.62 -9.06 2.84
C LEU A 40 -1.34 -8.59 4.12
N PHE A 41 -2.66 -8.49 4.09
CA PHE A 41 -3.48 -7.95 5.17
C PHE A 41 -4.34 -8.99 5.90
N VAL A 42 -4.07 -10.28 5.74
CA VAL A 42 -4.84 -11.36 6.38
C VAL A 42 -4.99 -11.17 7.90
N ASN A 43 -3.93 -10.73 8.57
CA ASN A 43 -3.91 -10.46 10.00
C ASN A 43 -4.71 -9.20 10.38
N GLN A 44 -4.73 -8.18 9.52
CA GLN A 44 -5.49 -6.96 9.70
C GLN A 44 -6.99 -7.21 9.49
N ILE A 45 -7.34 -7.96 8.43
CA ILE A 45 -8.72 -8.37 8.15
C ILE A 45 -9.32 -9.04 9.37
N GLY A 46 -8.69 -10.10 9.88
CA GLY A 46 -9.20 -10.87 11.03
C GLY A 46 -9.36 -10.05 12.31
N TYR A 47 -8.53 -9.02 12.46
CA TYR A 47 -8.57 -8.14 13.63
C TYR A 47 -9.66 -7.07 13.53
N PHE A 48 -9.79 -6.40 12.37
CA PHE A 48 -10.65 -5.22 12.22
C PHE A 48 -12.08 -5.52 11.76
N GLU A 49 -12.33 -6.64 11.07
CA GLU A 49 -13.65 -6.96 10.48
C GLU A 49 -14.79 -7.04 11.52
N LYS A 50 -14.46 -7.28 12.79
CA LYS A 50 -15.46 -7.36 13.88
C LYS A 50 -16.09 -5.99 14.19
N ASP A 51 -15.27 -4.93 14.16
CA ASP A 51 -15.66 -3.61 14.65
C ASP A 51 -15.82 -2.57 13.53
N TYR A 52 -15.20 -2.80 12.38
CA TYR A 52 -15.10 -1.86 11.25
C TYR A 52 -15.61 -2.48 9.95
N ASN A 53 -15.97 -1.65 9.00
CA ASN A 53 -16.13 -2.08 7.62
C ASN A 53 -14.74 -2.22 7.00
N VAL A 54 -14.38 -3.40 6.54
CA VAL A 54 -13.07 -3.67 5.96
C VAL A 54 -13.19 -3.88 4.46
N ILE A 55 -12.31 -3.22 3.71
CA ILE A 55 -12.13 -3.41 2.27
C ILE A 55 -10.67 -3.74 2.05
N VAL A 56 -10.42 -4.79 1.29
CA VAL A 56 -9.09 -5.13 0.74
C VAL A 56 -9.26 -5.43 -0.74
N TRP A 57 -8.21 -5.31 -1.48
CA TRP A 57 -8.25 -5.56 -2.92
C TRP A 57 -6.96 -6.20 -3.43
N ASP A 58 -7.01 -6.72 -4.63
CA ASP A 58 -5.81 -6.84 -5.45
C ASP A 58 -5.73 -5.57 -6.30
N ALA A 59 -4.73 -4.75 -6.07
CA ALA A 59 -4.57 -3.50 -6.80
C ALA A 59 -4.51 -3.75 -8.32
N PRO A 60 -4.94 -2.82 -9.16
CA PRO A 60 -4.80 -2.91 -10.60
C PRO A 60 -3.42 -3.45 -11.03
N ALA A 61 -3.39 -4.39 -11.95
CA ALA A 61 -2.22 -5.14 -12.42
C ALA A 61 -1.58 -6.11 -11.40
N HIS A 62 -2.19 -6.30 -10.22
CA HIS A 62 -1.70 -7.23 -9.19
C HIS A 62 -2.67 -8.39 -8.94
N GLY A 63 -2.14 -9.49 -8.39
CA GLY A 63 -2.93 -10.63 -7.95
C GLY A 63 -3.98 -11.08 -8.97
N MET A 64 -5.24 -11.14 -8.57
CA MET A 64 -6.37 -11.49 -9.43
C MET A 64 -6.81 -10.32 -10.35
N SER A 65 -6.37 -9.09 -10.10
CA SER A 65 -6.68 -7.90 -10.92
C SER A 65 -5.77 -7.79 -12.15
N ARG A 66 -5.48 -8.91 -12.78
CA ARG A 66 -4.69 -9.02 -14.01
C ARG A 66 -5.49 -9.71 -15.12
N PRO A 67 -5.32 -9.28 -16.37
CA PRO A 67 -4.52 -8.15 -16.84
C PRO A 67 -5.19 -6.79 -16.58
N TYR A 68 -4.38 -5.74 -16.44
CA TYR A 68 -4.84 -4.36 -16.33
C TYR A 68 -3.99 -3.46 -17.24
N ARG A 69 -4.63 -2.67 -18.12
CA ARG A 69 -3.98 -1.89 -19.16
C ARG A 69 -3.77 -0.43 -18.75
N GLY A 70 -2.56 0.08 -19.03
CA GLY A 70 -2.25 1.48 -18.84
C GLY A 70 -2.33 1.89 -17.37
N PHE A 71 -1.62 1.15 -16.51
CA PHE A 71 -1.49 1.49 -15.09
C PHE A 71 -0.98 2.92 -14.91
N SER A 72 -1.67 3.69 -14.07
CA SER A 72 -1.21 4.96 -13.52
C SER A 72 -1.87 5.17 -12.17
N TYR A 73 -1.23 5.92 -11.25
CA TYR A 73 -1.82 6.18 -9.93
C TYR A 73 -3.12 6.98 -10.02
N GLU A 74 -3.27 7.81 -11.05
CA GLU A 74 -4.54 8.50 -11.31
C GLU A 74 -5.69 7.51 -11.59
N LYS A 75 -5.48 6.55 -12.50
CA LYS A 75 -6.48 5.53 -12.80
C LYS A 75 -6.79 4.66 -11.58
N VAL A 76 -5.75 4.27 -10.85
CA VAL A 76 -5.86 3.46 -9.64
C VAL A 76 -6.62 4.22 -8.54
N ALA A 77 -6.37 5.51 -8.37
CA ALA A 77 -7.12 6.36 -7.45
C ALA A 77 -8.61 6.46 -7.85
N ASN A 78 -8.90 6.61 -9.16
CA ASN A 78 -10.28 6.58 -9.66
C ASN A 78 -10.97 5.24 -9.36
N ASP A 79 -10.26 4.11 -9.47
CA ASP A 79 -10.85 2.80 -9.16
C ASP A 79 -11.13 2.64 -7.66
N VAL A 80 -10.27 3.16 -6.76
CA VAL A 80 -10.59 3.28 -5.31
C VAL A 80 -11.91 4.00 -5.09
N ILE A 81 -12.09 5.16 -5.73
CA ILE A 81 -13.33 5.95 -5.58
C ILE A 81 -14.56 5.23 -6.14
N LYS A 82 -14.42 4.54 -7.28
CA LYS A 82 -15.52 3.74 -7.83
C LYS A 82 -15.93 2.63 -6.86
N ILE A 83 -14.96 1.92 -6.24
CA ILE A 83 -15.24 0.90 -5.24
C ILE A 83 -16.01 1.49 -4.05
N LEU A 84 -15.60 2.65 -3.53
CA LEU A 84 -16.31 3.32 -2.44
C LEU A 84 -17.75 3.67 -2.85
N LYS A 85 -17.93 4.27 -4.02
CA LYS A 85 -19.27 4.67 -4.55
C LYS A 85 -20.19 3.48 -4.78
N GLU A 86 -19.70 2.40 -5.38
CA GLU A 86 -20.49 1.17 -5.61
C GLU A 86 -20.99 0.56 -4.31
N ASN A 87 -20.25 0.76 -3.21
CA ASN A 87 -20.59 0.23 -1.89
C ASN A 87 -21.28 1.27 -0.99
N LYS A 88 -21.62 2.48 -1.51
CA LYS A 88 -22.28 3.57 -0.79
C LYS A 88 -21.49 4.00 0.46
N ILE A 89 -20.17 4.07 0.32
CA ILE A 89 -19.24 4.52 1.36
C ILE A 89 -18.82 5.94 1.00
N ASP A 90 -19.19 6.90 1.85
CA ASP A 90 -18.95 8.33 1.60
C ASP A 90 -17.48 8.71 1.80
N SER A 91 -16.83 8.07 2.79
CA SER A 91 -15.40 8.24 3.03
C SER A 91 -14.79 7.02 3.73
N ALA A 92 -13.48 6.84 3.60
CA ALA A 92 -12.76 5.74 4.22
C ALA A 92 -11.44 6.20 4.86
N VAL A 93 -10.97 5.45 5.84
CA VAL A 93 -9.58 5.49 6.29
C VAL A 93 -8.77 4.69 5.28
N LEU A 94 -7.83 5.33 4.59
CA LEU A 94 -6.94 4.67 3.65
C LEU A 94 -5.70 4.16 4.40
N ILE A 95 -5.46 2.85 4.35
CA ILE A 95 -4.34 2.20 5.03
C ILE A 95 -3.46 1.60 3.95
N GLY A 96 -2.36 2.29 3.65
CA GLY A 96 -1.49 1.95 2.52
C GLY A 96 -0.12 1.45 2.95
N GLN A 97 0.23 0.23 2.54
CA GLN A 97 1.58 -0.31 2.71
C GLN A 97 2.40 -0.03 1.45
N SER A 98 3.59 0.57 1.59
CA SER A 98 4.53 0.83 0.48
C SER A 98 3.83 1.51 -0.72
N MET A 99 3.73 0.86 -1.88
CA MET A 99 2.97 1.34 -3.04
C MET A 99 1.53 1.73 -2.68
N GLY A 100 0.89 1.00 -1.78
CA GLY A 100 -0.46 1.33 -1.29
C GLY A 100 -0.54 2.71 -0.65
N GLY A 101 0.55 3.17 -0.02
CA GLY A 101 0.66 4.54 0.48
C GLY A 101 0.75 5.59 -0.65
N TYR A 102 1.35 5.25 -1.80
CA TYR A 102 1.32 6.13 -2.98
C TYR A 102 -0.08 6.20 -3.58
N ILE A 103 -0.80 5.08 -3.61
CA ILE A 103 -2.20 5.05 -4.04
C ILE A 103 -3.06 5.93 -3.13
N ALA A 104 -2.90 5.81 -1.82
CA ALA A 104 -3.61 6.66 -0.85
C ALA A 104 -3.29 8.15 -1.06
N GLN A 105 -2.02 8.51 -1.24
CA GLN A 105 -1.60 9.89 -1.53
C GLN A 105 -2.17 10.40 -2.86
N SER A 106 -2.26 9.54 -3.88
CA SER A 106 -2.91 9.88 -5.16
C SER A 106 -4.41 10.12 -5.00
N VAL A 107 -5.09 9.37 -4.12
CA VAL A 107 -6.49 9.62 -3.75
C VAL A 107 -6.62 10.94 -2.99
N ILE A 108 -5.78 11.20 -1.98
CA ILE A 108 -5.77 12.47 -1.22
C ILE A 108 -5.58 13.68 -2.15
N LYS A 109 -4.70 13.55 -3.14
CA LYS A 109 -4.43 14.59 -4.14
C LYS A 109 -5.67 14.98 -4.96
N ARG A 110 -6.51 14.01 -5.33
CA ARG A 110 -7.59 14.16 -6.31
C ARG A 110 -8.99 14.17 -5.71
N PHE A 111 -9.16 13.46 -4.60
CA PHE A 111 -10.45 13.17 -3.98
C PHE A 111 -10.36 13.26 -2.45
N PRO A 112 -9.84 14.37 -1.88
CA PRO A 112 -9.62 14.49 -0.44
C PRO A 112 -10.92 14.31 0.38
N GLU A 113 -12.08 14.61 -0.19
CA GLU A 113 -13.39 14.47 0.44
C GLU A 113 -13.78 13.01 0.74
N TYR A 114 -13.16 12.04 0.05
CA TYR A 114 -13.37 10.62 0.30
C TYR A 114 -12.40 10.04 1.34
N VAL A 115 -11.48 10.85 1.87
CA VAL A 115 -10.44 10.38 2.78
C VAL A 115 -10.70 10.89 4.19
N LYS A 116 -11.16 10.00 5.07
CA LYS A 116 -11.39 10.30 6.49
C LYS A 116 -10.07 10.45 7.26
N ALA A 117 -9.12 9.58 6.98
CA ALA A 117 -7.76 9.59 7.56
C ALA A 117 -6.81 8.74 6.70
N PHE A 118 -5.52 8.89 6.93
CA PHE A 118 -4.46 8.17 6.23
C PHE A 118 -3.53 7.45 7.20
N VAL A 119 -3.31 6.16 6.96
CA VAL A 119 -2.28 5.36 7.63
C VAL A 119 -1.24 4.93 6.61
N SER A 120 -0.02 5.41 6.77
CA SER A 120 1.13 5.02 5.96
C SER A 120 1.90 3.92 6.67
N ILE A 121 2.01 2.75 6.04
CA ILE A 121 2.81 1.63 6.53
C ILE A 121 4.00 1.44 5.59
N ASP A 122 5.21 1.69 6.08
CA ASP A 122 6.46 1.52 5.32
C ASP A 122 6.45 2.18 3.93
N SER A 123 5.62 3.21 3.74
CA SER A 123 5.55 3.99 2.51
C SER A 123 6.44 5.23 2.61
N THR A 124 6.49 6.02 1.54
CA THR A 124 7.27 7.26 1.50
C THR A 124 6.42 8.42 0.96
N PRO A 125 6.79 9.66 1.25
CA PRO A 125 5.99 10.81 0.84
C PRO A 125 6.04 11.07 -0.66
N PHE A 126 4.96 11.65 -1.21
CA PHE A 126 5.05 12.43 -2.42
C PHE A 126 5.84 13.72 -2.15
N GLY A 127 6.60 14.17 -3.14
CA GLY A 127 7.42 15.38 -3.08
C GLY A 127 8.78 15.16 -3.73
N GLU A 128 9.05 15.84 -4.83
CA GLU A 128 10.34 15.72 -5.55
C GLU A 128 11.55 16.04 -4.66
N LYS A 129 11.38 16.90 -3.67
CA LYS A 129 12.42 17.33 -2.72
C LYS A 129 13.00 16.20 -1.87
N TYR A 130 12.26 15.10 -1.67
CA TYR A 130 12.74 13.96 -0.90
C TYR A 130 13.69 13.07 -1.69
N TYR A 131 13.61 13.08 -3.02
CA TYR A 131 14.27 12.10 -3.88
C TYR A 131 15.42 12.74 -4.66
N SER A 132 16.65 12.25 -4.45
CA SER A 132 17.81 12.71 -5.20
C SER A 132 17.71 12.31 -6.69
N LYS A 133 18.53 12.95 -7.55
CA LYS A 133 18.62 12.57 -8.96
C LYS A 133 19.03 11.09 -9.14
N ILE A 134 19.86 10.57 -8.23
CA ILE A 134 20.30 9.18 -8.25
C ILE A 134 19.14 8.24 -7.90
N ASP A 135 18.34 8.57 -6.88
CA ASP A 135 17.18 7.78 -6.51
C ASP A 135 16.20 7.66 -7.68
N ARG A 136 15.90 8.78 -8.33
CA ARG A 136 15.02 8.82 -9.52
C ARG A 136 15.60 8.03 -10.69
N TRP A 137 16.91 8.08 -10.89
CA TRP A 137 17.56 7.30 -11.93
C TRP A 137 17.45 5.79 -11.66
N ILE A 138 17.68 5.33 -10.43
CA ILE A 138 17.52 3.93 -10.02
C ILE A 138 16.08 3.45 -10.27
N LEU A 139 15.09 4.21 -9.82
CA LEU A 139 13.68 3.85 -10.00
C LEU A 139 13.30 3.74 -11.48
N LYS A 140 13.84 4.59 -12.33
CA LYS A 140 13.59 4.56 -13.78
C LYS A 140 14.19 3.32 -14.47
N HIS A 141 15.26 2.74 -13.92
CA HIS A 141 15.99 1.62 -14.54
C HIS A 141 15.76 0.27 -13.83
N ILE A 142 14.82 0.22 -12.89
CA ILE A 142 14.60 -0.96 -12.03
C ILE A 142 14.24 -2.21 -12.83
N GLU A 143 13.50 -2.09 -13.92
CA GLU A 143 13.13 -3.23 -14.78
C GLU A 143 14.37 -3.91 -15.37
N GLY A 144 15.23 -3.15 -16.02
CA GLY A 144 16.45 -3.67 -16.60
C GLY A 144 17.38 -4.31 -15.57
N MET A 145 17.50 -3.65 -14.41
CA MET A 145 18.31 -4.17 -13.31
C MET A 145 17.74 -5.48 -12.74
N SER A 146 16.42 -5.57 -12.56
CA SER A 146 15.75 -6.77 -12.04
C SER A 146 15.85 -7.96 -12.99
N LYS A 147 15.79 -7.71 -14.31
CA LYS A 147 15.93 -8.76 -15.34
C LYS A 147 17.29 -9.47 -15.33
N LEU A 148 18.34 -8.83 -14.77
CA LEU A 148 19.68 -9.43 -14.65
C LEU A 148 19.75 -10.55 -13.60
N TYR A 149 18.83 -10.57 -12.65
CA TYR A 149 18.81 -11.61 -11.61
C TYR A 149 18.16 -12.89 -12.13
N PRO A 150 18.66 -14.10 -11.77
CA PRO A 150 17.92 -15.34 -11.95
C PRO A 150 16.58 -15.29 -11.21
N ASP A 151 15.51 -15.81 -11.80
CA ASP A 151 14.14 -15.69 -11.31
C ASP A 151 13.98 -16.06 -9.81
N LYS A 152 14.39 -17.28 -9.44
CA LYS A 152 14.32 -17.72 -8.03
C LYS A 152 15.13 -16.82 -7.07
N SER A 153 16.27 -16.30 -7.53
CA SER A 153 17.12 -15.43 -6.73
C SER A 153 16.48 -14.06 -6.54
N LEU A 154 15.84 -13.51 -7.58
CA LEU A 154 15.10 -12.25 -7.51
C LEU A 154 13.97 -12.33 -6.47
N ARG A 155 13.12 -13.37 -6.55
CA ARG A 155 12.00 -13.55 -5.60
C ARG A 155 12.47 -13.69 -4.17
N LYS A 156 13.51 -14.51 -3.93
CA LYS A 156 14.11 -14.66 -2.61
C LYS A 156 14.69 -13.36 -2.07
N ALA A 157 15.36 -12.58 -2.94
CA ALA A 157 15.94 -11.31 -2.56
C ALA A 157 14.84 -10.30 -2.16
N ILE A 158 13.77 -10.19 -2.99
CA ILE A 158 12.64 -9.31 -2.68
C ILE A 158 11.97 -9.73 -1.36
N ALA A 159 11.62 -11.01 -1.19
CA ALA A 159 10.99 -11.49 0.04
C ALA A 159 11.87 -11.25 1.26
N LYS A 160 13.16 -11.57 1.18
CA LYS A 160 14.10 -11.38 2.29
C LYS A 160 14.32 -9.90 2.64
N GLN A 161 14.33 -9.01 1.66
CA GLN A 161 14.51 -7.58 1.89
C GLN A 161 13.29 -6.97 2.57
N ASN A 162 12.10 -7.45 2.21
CA ASN A 162 10.84 -6.89 2.68
C ASN A 162 10.40 -7.44 4.04
N THR A 163 10.99 -8.52 4.54
CA THR A 163 10.48 -9.21 5.74
C THR A 163 11.60 -9.56 6.72
N ASN A 164 11.23 -9.62 7.99
CA ASN A 164 12.13 -10.04 9.09
C ASN A 164 11.68 -11.35 9.75
N SER A 165 10.39 -11.67 9.69
CA SER A 165 9.86 -12.93 10.23
C SER A 165 9.77 -14.02 9.16
N LYS A 166 9.81 -15.30 9.61
CA LYS A 166 9.66 -16.44 8.70
C LYS A 166 8.28 -16.45 8.02
N HIS A 167 7.25 -16.17 8.80
CA HIS A 167 5.86 -16.14 8.30
C HIS A 167 5.71 -15.11 7.18
N ALA A 168 6.10 -13.85 7.44
CA ALA A 168 6.02 -12.78 6.44
C ALA A 168 6.88 -13.08 5.20
N TYR A 169 8.05 -13.73 5.38
CA TYR A 169 8.85 -14.17 4.23
C TYR A 169 8.11 -15.19 3.37
N GLU A 170 7.52 -16.22 3.96
CA GLU A 170 6.77 -17.26 3.25
C GLU A 170 5.55 -16.64 2.54
N ASN A 171 4.81 -15.75 3.21
CA ASN A 171 3.67 -15.05 2.64
C ASN A 171 4.10 -14.18 1.44
N MET A 172 5.13 -13.34 1.59
CA MET A 172 5.64 -12.51 0.49
C MET A 172 6.16 -13.34 -0.67
N TYR A 173 6.89 -14.43 -0.40
CA TYR A 173 7.39 -15.32 -1.44
C TYR A 173 6.23 -15.99 -2.23
N ASN A 174 5.16 -16.38 -1.56
CA ASN A 174 3.96 -16.95 -2.20
C ASN A 174 3.28 -15.91 -3.09
N MET A 175 3.09 -14.67 -2.63
CA MET A 175 2.53 -13.59 -3.43
C MET A 175 3.39 -13.30 -4.68
N LEU A 176 4.71 -13.32 -4.55
CA LEU A 176 5.61 -13.17 -5.71
C LEU A 176 5.53 -14.33 -6.71
N SER A 177 5.18 -15.52 -6.24
CA SER A 177 5.21 -16.74 -7.05
C SER A 177 4.09 -16.84 -8.09
N VAL A 178 3.07 -15.99 -7.99
CA VAL A 178 1.95 -15.95 -8.96
C VAL A 178 2.29 -15.25 -10.27
N TYR A 179 3.39 -14.49 -10.32
CA TYR A 179 3.87 -13.79 -11.52
C TYR A 179 4.90 -14.64 -12.25
N ASP A 180 4.98 -14.55 -13.57
CA ASP A 180 6.22 -14.92 -14.24
C ASP A 180 7.30 -13.83 -14.01
N LYS A 181 8.54 -14.10 -14.45
CA LYS A 181 9.64 -13.17 -14.21
C LYS A 181 9.47 -11.84 -14.95
N ASP A 182 8.99 -11.90 -16.19
CA ASP A 182 8.84 -10.70 -17.01
C ASP A 182 7.69 -9.84 -16.50
N GLU A 183 6.56 -10.46 -16.10
CA GLU A 183 5.47 -9.79 -15.40
C GLU A 183 5.95 -9.11 -14.11
N LEU A 184 6.73 -9.83 -13.29
CA LEU A 184 7.26 -9.29 -12.03
C LEU A 184 8.15 -8.06 -12.26
N CYS A 185 9.09 -8.15 -13.21
CA CYS A 185 9.98 -7.03 -13.54
C CYS A 185 9.21 -5.85 -14.15
N HIS A 186 8.25 -6.14 -15.03
CA HIS A 186 7.39 -5.12 -15.63
C HIS A 186 6.53 -4.41 -14.58
N LEU A 187 5.93 -5.17 -13.66
CA LEU A 187 5.11 -4.63 -12.58
C LEU A 187 5.90 -3.68 -11.69
N MET A 188 7.14 -4.04 -11.34
CA MET A 188 8.05 -3.15 -10.62
C MET A 188 8.32 -1.87 -11.39
N ALA A 189 8.51 -1.95 -12.70
CA ALA A 189 8.76 -0.79 -13.55
C ALA A 189 7.57 0.17 -13.60
N ILE A 190 6.37 -0.34 -13.89
CA ILE A 190 5.17 0.51 -13.99
C ILE A 190 4.79 1.15 -12.65
N GLY A 191 4.99 0.42 -11.52
CA GLY A 191 4.76 0.96 -10.19
C GLY A 191 5.66 2.15 -9.89
N TYR A 192 6.95 2.05 -10.15
CA TYR A 192 7.89 3.14 -9.91
C TYR A 192 7.80 4.26 -10.97
N ALA A 193 7.55 3.93 -12.24
CA ALA A 193 7.30 4.94 -13.27
C ALA A 193 6.07 5.78 -12.95
N GLY A 194 4.95 5.12 -12.62
CA GLY A 194 3.72 5.81 -12.21
C GLY A 194 3.92 6.68 -10.97
N PHE A 195 4.70 6.20 -9.97
CA PHE A 195 5.08 7.03 -8.83
C PHE A 195 5.83 8.30 -9.26
N MET A 196 6.79 8.17 -10.17
CA MET A 196 7.56 9.34 -10.66
C MET A 196 6.70 10.34 -11.44
N GLU A 197 5.71 9.86 -12.17
CA GLU A 197 4.77 10.70 -12.94
C GLU A 197 3.78 11.43 -12.04
N ASP A 198 3.28 10.78 -10.98
CA ASP A 198 2.27 11.34 -10.07
C ASP A 198 2.88 12.15 -8.92
N ASN A 199 4.18 11.99 -8.70
CA ASN A 199 4.93 12.62 -7.61
C ASN A 199 4.86 14.15 -7.69
N CYS A 200 4.38 14.77 -6.63
CA CYS A 200 4.22 16.21 -6.52
C CYS A 200 4.34 16.66 -5.06
N ASN A 201 4.47 17.95 -4.82
CA ASN A 201 4.37 18.49 -3.46
C ASN A 201 2.91 18.37 -3.00
N LEU A 202 2.64 17.38 -2.17
CA LEU A 202 1.30 17.09 -1.65
C LEU A 202 1.17 17.61 -0.21
N GLN A 203 0.11 18.37 0.03
CA GLN A 203 -0.33 18.73 1.37
C GLN A 203 -1.39 17.72 1.83
N ILE A 204 -1.15 17.10 2.97
CA ILE A 204 -2.08 16.13 3.57
C ILE A 204 -2.82 16.84 4.71
N ASN A 205 -4.12 17.03 4.54
CA ASN A 205 -4.98 17.78 5.48
C ASN A 205 -5.90 16.88 6.32
N CYS A 206 -5.76 15.57 6.22
CA CYS A 206 -6.49 14.61 7.06
C CYS A 206 -5.61 14.08 8.20
N PRO A 207 -6.22 13.55 9.28
CA PRO A 207 -5.48 12.84 10.31
C PRO A 207 -4.58 11.77 9.70
N THR A 208 -3.31 11.71 10.13
CA THR A 208 -2.31 10.84 9.51
C THR A 208 -1.51 10.10 10.57
N LEU A 209 -1.28 8.80 10.34
CA LEU A 209 -0.41 7.93 11.14
C LEU A 209 0.73 7.40 10.26
N LEU A 210 1.98 7.55 10.73
CA LEU A 210 3.17 7.01 10.07
C LEU A 210 3.70 5.80 10.85
N LEU A 211 3.64 4.62 10.24
CA LEU A 211 4.20 3.37 10.75
C LEU A 211 5.40 2.96 9.90
N VAL A 212 6.53 2.66 10.55
CA VAL A 212 7.76 2.29 9.85
C VAL A 212 8.48 1.18 10.60
N GLY A 213 8.83 0.11 9.91
CA GLY A 213 9.64 -0.97 10.46
C GLY A 213 11.05 -0.50 10.86
N GLU A 214 11.49 -0.81 12.08
CA GLU A 214 12.82 -0.42 12.56
C GLU A 214 13.94 -0.99 11.69
N LYS A 215 13.71 -2.18 11.10
CA LYS A 215 14.65 -2.89 10.24
C LYS A 215 14.41 -2.69 8.75
N ASP A 216 13.47 -1.80 8.36
CA ASP A 216 13.22 -1.53 6.96
C ASP A 216 14.45 -0.92 6.28
N ASN A 217 15.05 -1.70 5.39
CA ASN A 217 16.20 -1.31 4.57
C ASN A 217 15.84 -1.20 3.08
N THR A 218 14.54 -1.13 2.74
CA THR A 218 14.07 -0.95 1.38
C THR A 218 14.35 0.48 0.93
N GLY A 219 15.30 0.62 0.02
CA GLY A 219 15.78 1.93 -0.40
C GLY A 219 16.17 2.83 0.78
N LYS A 220 15.53 4.00 0.87
CA LYS A 220 15.75 4.99 1.93
C LYS A 220 14.48 5.28 2.74
N VAL A 221 13.55 4.31 2.85
CA VAL A 221 12.24 4.48 3.48
C VAL A 221 12.35 5.16 4.84
N ARG A 222 13.20 4.67 5.73
CA ARG A 222 13.41 5.25 7.07
C ARG A 222 13.89 6.70 7.02
N GLN A 223 14.77 7.05 6.06
CA GLN A 223 15.29 8.41 5.90
C GLN A 223 14.20 9.35 5.37
N TYR A 224 13.45 8.92 4.36
CA TYR A 224 12.36 9.72 3.79
C TYR A 224 11.24 9.95 4.80
N ASN A 225 10.89 8.93 5.60
CA ASN A 225 9.89 9.09 6.66
C ASN A 225 10.33 10.07 7.76
N LYS A 226 11.62 10.09 8.13
CA LYS A 226 12.13 11.10 9.08
C LYS A 226 11.97 12.53 8.54
N ALA A 227 12.29 12.75 7.27
CA ALA A 227 12.11 14.05 6.63
C ALA A 227 10.62 14.42 6.52
N TRP A 228 9.77 13.45 6.15
CA TRP A 228 8.33 13.63 6.05
C TRP A 228 7.68 13.95 7.40
N SER A 229 7.99 13.17 8.43
CA SER A 229 7.53 13.37 9.79
C SER A 229 7.81 14.79 10.30
N ASN A 230 9.03 15.27 10.07
CA ASN A 230 9.42 16.63 10.47
C ASN A 230 8.61 17.71 9.72
N GLU A 231 8.32 17.48 8.45
CA GLU A 231 7.62 18.47 7.61
C GLU A 231 6.13 18.57 7.94
N ILE A 232 5.45 17.42 8.10
CA ILE A 232 4.01 17.41 8.40
C ILE A 232 3.71 17.45 9.90
N ASN A 233 4.75 17.49 10.75
CA ASN A 233 4.67 17.46 12.21
C ASN A 233 3.85 16.28 12.75
N VAL A 234 4.03 15.10 12.16
CA VAL A 234 3.42 13.84 12.58
C VAL A 234 4.53 12.87 13.02
N PRO A 235 4.52 12.39 14.28
CA PRO A 235 5.57 11.49 14.75
C PRO A 235 5.52 10.14 14.02
N ILE A 236 6.70 9.53 13.85
CA ILE A 236 6.80 8.15 13.37
C ILE A 236 6.58 7.19 14.53
N THR A 237 5.69 6.23 14.35
CA THR A 237 5.61 5.05 15.20
C THR A 237 6.49 3.94 14.62
N TRP A 238 7.60 3.67 15.28
CA TRP A 238 8.53 2.61 14.87
C TRP A 238 8.01 1.24 15.29
N ILE A 239 7.89 0.34 14.31
CA ILE A 239 7.49 -1.05 14.56
C ILE A 239 8.73 -1.88 14.84
N ARG A 240 8.85 -2.30 16.11
CA ARG A 240 10.02 -3.04 16.58
C ARG A 240 10.12 -4.39 15.87
N ASP A 241 11.34 -4.79 15.52
CA ASP A 241 11.64 -6.07 14.88
C ASP A 241 10.92 -6.32 13.54
N ALA A 242 10.51 -5.27 12.84
CA ALA A 242 9.86 -5.36 11.53
C ALA A 242 10.72 -4.75 10.42
N ALA A 243 10.66 -5.36 9.24
CA ALA A 243 11.20 -4.83 8.00
C ALA A 243 10.11 -4.06 7.22
N HIS A 244 10.14 -4.10 5.88
CA HIS A 244 9.26 -3.33 5.00
C HIS A 244 7.79 -3.79 4.99
N ASN A 245 7.53 -5.05 5.29
CA ASN A 245 6.17 -5.56 5.49
C ASN A 245 5.86 -5.60 7.01
N SER A 246 5.96 -4.45 7.68
CA SER A 246 5.84 -4.39 9.13
C SER A 246 4.48 -4.87 9.66
N ASN A 247 3.43 -4.72 8.86
CA ASN A 247 2.09 -5.22 9.16
C ASN A 247 1.98 -6.76 9.15
N ASP A 248 2.88 -7.45 8.46
CA ASP A 248 2.93 -8.91 8.40
C ASP A 248 4.03 -9.47 9.32
N ASP A 249 5.14 -8.74 9.49
CA ASP A 249 6.19 -9.08 10.46
C ASP A 249 5.72 -8.98 11.91
N GLN A 250 4.95 -7.94 12.25
CA GLN A 250 4.51 -7.59 13.61
C GLN A 250 3.03 -7.18 13.64
N PRO A 251 2.11 -8.07 13.25
CA PRO A 251 0.70 -7.72 13.06
C PRO A 251 0.04 -7.17 14.32
N GLU A 252 0.37 -7.70 15.51
CA GLU A 252 -0.22 -7.25 16.77
C GLU A 252 0.19 -5.82 17.12
N GLN A 253 1.48 -5.45 16.87
CA GLN A 253 1.94 -4.08 17.09
C GLN A 253 1.23 -3.11 16.14
N VAL A 254 1.22 -3.43 14.84
CA VAL A 254 0.60 -2.60 13.81
C VAL A 254 -0.90 -2.47 14.05
N ASN A 255 -1.60 -3.56 14.33
CA ASN A 255 -3.04 -3.55 14.61
C ASN A 255 -3.38 -2.66 15.82
N ARG A 256 -2.59 -2.75 16.90
CA ARG A 256 -2.78 -1.90 18.08
C ARG A 256 -2.58 -0.41 17.74
N CYS A 257 -1.51 -0.07 17.05
CA CYS A 257 -1.25 1.33 16.66
C CYS A 257 -2.38 1.90 15.79
N ILE A 258 -2.84 1.12 14.80
CA ILE A 258 -3.98 1.51 13.95
C ILE A 258 -5.24 1.67 14.81
N LYS A 259 -5.55 0.73 15.70
CA LYS A 259 -6.74 0.80 16.55
C LYS A 259 -6.73 2.04 17.46
N GLU A 260 -5.62 2.33 18.10
CA GLU A 260 -5.45 3.53 18.94
C GLU A 260 -5.67 4.82 18.13
N PHE A 261 -5.10 4.88 16.93
CA PHE A 261 -5.33 6.00 16.01
C PHE A 261 -6.79 6.14 15.60
N LEU A 262 -7.47 5.04 15.26
CA LEU A 262 -8.89 5.05 14.86
C LEU A 262 -9.80 5.53 15.98
N LEU A 263 -9.51 5.18 17.24
CA LEU A 263 -10.26 5.68 18.40
C LEU A 263 -10.12 7.20 18.54
N GLY A 264 -8.93 7.75 18.32
CA GLY A 264 -8.69 9.20 18.41
C GLY A 264 -9.32 10.03 17.29
N ILE A 265 -9.71 9.43 16.16
CA ILE A 265 -10.41 10.14 15.07
C ILE A 265 -11.92 9.94 15.05
N ALA A 266 -12.44 9.07 15.90
CA ALA A 266 -13.87 8.83 16.07
C ALA A 266 -14.53 9.79 17.07
N GLU A 267 -13.72 10.44 17.91
CA GLU A 267 -14.13 11.54 18.80
C GLU A 267 -14.23 12.87 18.04
#